data_20bdf046b8054c4a0804546df8e29ce6
#
_entry.id   20bdf046b8054c4a0804546df8e29ce6
#
_cell.length_a   1.000
_cell.length_b   1.000
_cell.length_c   1.000
_cell.angle_alpha   90.00
_cell.angle_beta   90.00
_cell.angle_gamma   90.00
#
_symmetry.space_group_name_H-M   'P 1'
#
loop_
_entity.id
_entity.type
_entity.pdbx_description
1 polymer ?
#
loop_
_entity_poly.entity_id
_entity_poly.type
_entity_poly.pdbx_seq_one_letter_code
_entity_poly.pdbx_strand_id
1 'polypeptide(L)'
;MKIKILYRKNLKMSTGKLAAVCCHIGKELGKVCGETDSWEDIVIVLSVSDKKFLEARQELVYNETPYHLHIDRGFSEVSLGTDCALGWIEEM
;
A
#
# COMPACT_ATOMS: atom_id res chain seq x y z
N MET A 1 0.69 -16.13 2.47
CA MET A 1 0.86 -14.72 2.93
C MET A 1 -0.26 -13.88 2.36
N LYS A 2 -0.76 -12.96 3.14
CA LYS A 2 -1.79 -12.04 2.69
C LYS A 2 -1.27 -10.61 2.74
N ILE A 3 -1.29 -9.92 1.61
CA ILE A 3 -0.86 -8.53 1.50
C ILE A 3 -2.11 -7.68 1.31
N LYS A 4 -2.29 -6.67 2.15
CA LYS A 4 -3.34 -5.69 1.98
C LYS A 4 -2.75 -4.35 1.57
N ILE A 5 -3.36 -3.75 0.55
CA ILE A 5 -2.97 -2.43 0.05
C ILE A 5 -4.22 -1.56 0.03
N LEU A 6 -4.13 -0.40 0.67
CA LEU A 6 -5.18 0.61 0.63
C LEU A 6 -4.67 1.80 -0.16
N TYR A 7 -5.47 2.31 -1.09
CA TYR A 7 -5.13 3.53 -1.82
C TYR A 7 -6.23 4.58 -1.70
N ARG A 8 -5.81 5.84 -1.76
CA ARG A 8 -6.72 6.97 -1.61
C ARG A 8 -7.50 7.20 -2.90
N LYS A 9 -8.79 6.88 -2.87
CA LYS A 9 -9.64 7.02 -4.06
C LYS A 9 -9.77 8.47 -4.55
N ASN A 10 -9.65 9.45 -3.64
CA ASN A 10 -9.78 10.86 -4.00
C ASN A 10 -8.67 11.37 -4.91
N LEU A 11 -7.56 10.66 -5.00
CA LEU A 11 -6.45 11.04 -5.89
C LEU A 11 -6.76 10.71 -7.34
N LYS A 12 -7.74 9.87 -7.61
CA LYS A 12 -8.18 9.49 -8.96
C LYS A 12 -7.02 9.04 -9.86
N MET A 13 -6.14 8.23 -9.30
CA MET A 13 -4.99 7.71 -10.05
C MET A 13 -5.46 6.85 -11.21
N SER A 14 -4.77 6.97 -12.36
CA SER A 14 -5.01 6.08 -13.49
C SER A 14 -4.67 4.63 -13.13
N THR A 15 -5.17 3.70 -13.91
CA THR A 15 -4.86 2.26 -13.74
C THR A 15 -3.36 2.00 -13.77
N GLY A 16 -2.65 2.64 -14.70
CA GLY A 16 -1.19 2.49 -14.78
C GLY A 16 -0.47 3.03 -13.56
N LYS A 17 -0.87 4.19 -13.07
CA LYS A 17 -0.29 4.77 -11.84
C LYS A 17 -0.55 3.88 -10.64
N LEU A 18 -1.78 3.40 -10.48
CA LEU A 18 -2.14 2.52 -9.37
C LEU A 18 -1.34 1.21 -9.42
N ALA A 19 -1.19 0.62 -10.61
CA ALA A 19 -0.40 -0.59 -10.79
C ALA A 19 1.05 -0.36 -10.35
N ALA A 20 1.66 0.76 -10.76
CA ALA A 20 3.02 1.10 -10.37
C ALA A 20 3.15 1.27 -8.85
N VAL A 21 2.21 1.96 -8.21
CA VAL A 21 2.18 2.13 -6.75
C VAL A 21 2.11 0.79 -6.04
N CYS A 22 1.22 -0.10 -6.49
CA CYS A 22 1.08 -1.44 -5.90
C CYS A 22 2.36 -2.27 -6.06
N CYS A 23 3.03 -2.17 -7.21
CA CYS A 23 4.31 -2.86 -7.43
C CYS A 23 5.37 -2.37 -6.47
N HIS A 24 5.48 -1.06 -6.24
CA HIS A 24 6.43 -0.50 -5.29
C HIS A 24 6.15 -0.99 -3.87
N ILE A 25 4.90 -0.97 -3.45
CA ILE A 25 4.52 -1.43 -2.11
C ILE A 25 4.84 -2.91 -1.95
N GLY A 26 4.48 -3.74 -2.92
CA GLY A 26 4.78 -5.18 -2.88
C GLY A 26 6.26 -5.46 -2.80
N LYS A 27 7.08 -4.73 -3.56
CA LYS A 27 8.53 -4.85 -3.53
C LYS A 27 9.09 -4.52 -2.15
N GLU A 28 8.65 -3.43 -1.55
CA GLU A 28 9.14 -3.01 -0.23
C GLU A 28 8.71 -3.98 0.86
N LEU A 29 7.48 -4.49 0.81
CA LEU A 29 7.02 -5.50 1.76
C LEU A 29 7.79 -6.82 1.61
N GLY A 30 8.14 -7.18 0.40
CA GLY A 30 8.95 -8.37 0.14
C GLY A 30 10.33 -8.31 0.77
N LYS A 31 10.94 -7.13 0.85
CA LYS A 31 12.23 -6.94 1.53
C LYS A 31 12.15 -7.21 3.03
N VAL A 32 11.00 -6.93 3.63
CA VAL A 32 10.80 -7.10 5.08
C VAL A 32 10.53 -8.56 5.42
N CYS A 33 9.80 -9.27 4.57
CA CYS A 33 9.35 -10.63 4.85
C CYS A 33 10.25 -11.73 4.33
N GLY A 34 11.19 -11.38 3.48
CA GLY A 34 11.98 -12.36 2.75
C GLY A 34 11.18 -13.01 1.61
N GLU A 35 11.86 -13.86 0.86
CA GLU A 35 11.24 -14.57 -0.25
C GLU A 35 10.34 -15.70 0.25
N THR A 36 9.16 -15.77 -0.30
CA THR A 36 8.30 -16.93 -0.15
C THR A 36 8.04 -17.49 -1.54
N ASP A 37 8.22 -18.77 -1.71
CA ASP A 37 7.95 -19.47 -2.98
C ASP A 37 6.48 -19.86 -3.08
N SER A 38 5.62 -19.21 -2.32
CA SER A 38 4.23 -19.61 -2.24
C SER A 38 3.42 -18.99 -3.36
N TRP A 39 2.80 -19.84 -4.17
CA TRP A 39 1.77 -19.44 -5.13
C TRP A 39 0.44 -19.12 -4.44
N GLU A 40 0.39 -19.28 -3.13
CA GLU A 40 -0.82 -19.09 -2.33
C GLU A 40 -0.93 -17.70 -1.74
N ASP A 41 -0.05 -16.79 -2.12
CA ASP A 41 -0.11 -15.41 -1.65
C ASP A 41 -1.36 -14.72 -2.18
N ILE A 42 -2.05 -14.05 -1.29
CA ILE A 42 -3.24 -13.28 -1.62
C ILE A 42 -2.90 -11.80 -1.53
N VAL A 43 -3.20 -11.06 -2.59
CA VAL A 43 -3.02 -9.60 -2.61
C VAL A 43 -4.40 -8.96 -2.75
N ILE A 44 -4.76 -8.13 -1.78
CA ILE A 44 -6.03 -7.42 -1.77
C ILE A 44 -5.76 -5.92 -1.87
N VAL A 45 -6.31 -5.29 -2.90
CA VAL A 45 -6.15 -3.85 -3.15
C VAL A 45 -7.52 -3.19 -3.03
N LEU A 46 -7.65 -2.23 -2.11
CA LEU A 46 -8.92 -1.57 -1.83
C LEU A 46 -8.79 -0.06 -1.93
N SER A 47 -9.79 0.58 -2.55
CA SER A 47 -9.90 2.03 -2.53
C SER A 47 -10.58 2.48 -1.26
N VAL A 48 -10.07 3.53 -0.64
CA VAL A 48 -10.63 4.06 0.61
C VAL A 48 -10.69 5.58 0.57
N SER A 49 -11.58 6.14 1.39
CA SER A 49 -11.63 7.58 1.60
C SER A 49 -10.40 8.04 2.38
N ASP A 50 -10.11 9.34 2.32
CA ASP A 50 -8.99 9.90 3.07
C ASP A 50 -9.12 9.64 4.57
N LYS A 51 -10.33 9.72 5.09
CA LYS A 51 -10.61 9.44 6.50
C LYS A 51 -10.26 7.98 6.85
N LYS A 52 -10.72 7.04 6.04
CA LYS A 52 -10.43 5.62 6.25
C LYS A 52 -8.95 5.30 6.11
N PHE A 53 -8.28 5.97 5.18
CA PHE A 53 -6.85 5.83 4.99
C PHE A 53 -6.08 6.24 6.25
N LEU A 54 -6.43 7.40 6.81
CA LEU A 54 -5.82 7.90 8.04
C LEU A 54 -6.10 6.97 9.24
N GLU A 55 -7.33 6.52 9.37
CA GLU A 55 -7.72 5.59 10.45
C GLU A 55 -6.93 4.27 10.36
N ALA A 56 -6.81 3.72 9.16
CA ALA A 56 -6.06 2.48 8.96
C ALA A 56 -4.59 2.64 9.32
N ARG A 57 -3.98 3.77 8.93
CA ARG A 57 -2.59 4.07 9.27
C ARG A 57 -2.40 4.20 10.78
N GLN A 58 -3.30 4.91 11.45
CA GLN A 58 -3.26 5.06 12.90
C GLN A 58 -3.39 3.71 13.62
N GLU A 59 -4.27 2.84 13.13
CA GLU A 59 -4.44 1.49 13.69
C GLU A 59 -3.18 0.65 13.53
N LEU A 60 -2.54 0.71 12.37
CA LEU A 60 -1.29 -0.01 12.14
C LEU A 60 -0.18 0.47 13.07
N VAL A 61 -0.08 1.77 13.29
CA VAL A 61 0.89 2.34 14.23
C VAL A 61 0.56 1.91 15.66
N TYR A 62 -0.70 1.98 16.05
CA TYR A 62 -1.14 1.58 17.39
C TYR A 62 -0.84 0.12 17.69
N ASN A 63 -1.07 -0.75 16.72
CA ASN A 63 -0.83 -2.20 16.86
C ASN A 63 0.61 -2.60 16.59
N GLU A 64 1.49 -1.63 16.32
CA GLU A 64 2.90 -1.86 15.99
C GLU A 64 3.08 -2.81 14.79
N THR A 65 2.12 -2.79 13.86
CA THR A 65 2.19 -3.59 12.64
C THR A 65 3.08 -2.89 11.62
N PRO A 66 4.16 -3.53 11.14
CA PRO A 66 4.98 -2.94 10.08
C PRO A 66 4.16 -2.71 8.82
N TYR A 67 4.32 -1.53 8.21
CA TYR A 67 3.67 -1.20 6.96
C TYR A 67 4.58 -0.37 6.08
N HIS A 68 4.27 -0.32 4.79
CA HIS A 68 4.96 0.57 3.86
C HIS A 68 4.00 1.63 3.36
N LEU A 69 4.42 2.89 3.49
CA LEU A 69 3.67 4.04 2.98
C LEU A 69 4.33 4.51 1.69
N HIS A 70 3.57 4.51 0.59
CA HIS A 70 4.07 5.01 -0.69
C HIS A 70 3.84 6.51 -0.79
N ILE A 71 4.94 7.25 -0.91
CA ILE A 71 4.93 8.70 -1.07
C ILE A 71 5.37 9.02 -2.50
N ASP A 72 4.60 9.84 -3.20
CA ASP A 72 4.88 10.18 -4.59
C ASP A 72 6.11 11.07 -4.72
N ARG A 73 6.94 10.79 -5.72
CA ARG A 73 8.17 11.55 -5.99
C ARG A 73 7.99 12.71 -6.99
N GLY A 74 6.77 12.96 -7.45
CA GLY A 74 6.47 14.06 -8.33
C GLY A 74 6.73 13.83 -9.81
N PHE A 75 6.96 12.57 -10.21
CA PHE A 75 7.19 12.21 -11.61
C PHE A 75 5.95 11.65 -12.30
N SER A 76 4.79 11.91 -11.74
CA SER A 76 3.55 11.34 -12.23
C SER A 76 2.39 12.33 -12.10
N GLU A 77 1.19 11.81 -12.25
CA GLU A 77 -0.05 12.58 -12.16
C GLU A 77 -0.41 13.06 -10.76
N VAL A 78 0.35 12.62 -9.73
CA VAL A 78 0.12 12.97 -8.33
C VAL A 78 1.24 13.89 -7.86
N SER A 79 0.90 14.88 -7.03
CA SER A 79 1.87 15.85 -6.53
C SER A 79 2.96 15.24 -5.66
N LEU A 80 4.15 15.80 -5.75
CA LEU A 80 5.29 15.41 -4.92
C LEU A 80 4.92 15.43 -3.44
N GLY A 81 5.31 14.35 -2.74
CA GLY A 81 5.09 14.26 -1.30
C GLY A 81 3.72 13.75 -0.88
N THR A 82 2.84 13.46 -1.84
CA THR A 82 1.51 12.92 -1.53
C THR A 82 1.61 11.45 -1.11
N ASP A 83 1.03 11.13 0.04
CA ASP A 83 0.89 9.75 0.49
C ASP A 83 -0.27 9.09 -0.27
N CYS A 84 0.07 8.27 -1.26
CA CYS A 84 -0.89 7.69 -2.20
C CYS A 84 -1.59 6.44 -1.69
N ALA A 85 -0.82 5.58 -1.03
CA ALA A 85 -1.27 4.26 -0.63
C ALA A 85 -0.39 3.71 0.48
N LEU A 86 -0.88 2.70 1.16
CA LEU A 86 -0.12 1.96 2.14
C LEU A 86 -0.41 0.47 2.03
N GLY A 87 0.52 -0.34 2.47
CA GLY A 87 0.33 -1.78 2.46
C GLY A 87 0.99 -2.44 3.66
N TRP A 88 0.46 -3.56 4.06
CA TRP A 88 1.02 -4.37 5.13
C TRP A 88 0.76 -5.84 4.89
N ILE A 89 1.45 -6.67 5.64
CA ILE A 89 1.25 -8.11 5.59
C ILE A 89 0.35 -8.49 6.74
N GLU A 90 -0.75 -9.16 6.39
CA GLU A 90 -1.72 -9.65 7.35
C GLU A 90 -1.52 -11.16 7.51
N GLU A 91 -1.42 -11.62 8.73
CA GLU A 91 -1.33 -13.05 8.98
C GLU A 91 -2.67 -13.72 8.72
N MET A 92 -2.60 -14.87 8.10
CA MET A 92 -3.78 -15.67 7.76
C MET A 92 -4.13 -16.64 8.88
#